data_27682518982b701f024857e4ab4b6b5e
#
_entry.id   27682518982b701f024857e4ab4b6b5e
#
_cell.length_a   1.000
_cell.length_b   1.000
_cell.length_c   1.000
_cell.angle_alpha   90.00
_cell.angle_beta   90.00
_cell.angle_gamma   90.00
#
_symmetry.space_group_name_H-M   'P 1'
#
loop_
_entity.id
_entity.type
_entity.pdbx_description
1 polymer ?
#
loop_
_entity_poly.entity_id
_entity_poly.type
_entity_poly.pdbx_seq_one_letter_code
_entity_poly.pdbx_strand_id
1 'polypeptide(L)'
;MRHGAKNGDDQELPPSSLRGRLCEVFFSAVLAEQIEALMRRLGDKAELDDPIFGKAAGMGPLRERLIEWTRFLAERDALYDRTITVVGADRDVTEGTLELRDQEQHRSLPIALLMERRREREVALRVFCATSALGVEARGPSASATPVGAVPSFAADLLAAVAKRDAGAATACFEQESIGIRDALGGEHPREAATRVLSRPMTVTGVADNGQTCALEVTFEGGGSRLGLLVLARGDSGLARSLRVYSEI
;
A
#
# COMPACT_ATOMS: atom_id res chain seq x y z
N MET A 1 -40.48 -31.27 -10.77
CA MET A 1 -39.06 -31.61 -10.83
C MET A 1 -38.25 -30.33 -10.92
N ARG A 2 -37.63 -29.95 -9.81
CA ARG A 2 -36.76 -28.73 -9.78
C ARG A 2 -35.32 -29.23 -9.78
N HIS A 3 -34.58 -28.94 -10.84
CA HIS A 3 -33.15 -29.19 -10.91
C HIS A 3 -32.44 -28.11 -10.12
N GLY A 4 -31.82 -28.50 -9.01
CA GLY A 4 -30.88 -27.67 -8.26
C GLY A 4 -29.59 -27.51 -9.07
N ALA A 5 -29.25 -26.29 -9.41
CA ALA A 5 -27.94 -25.93 -9.89
C ALA A 5 -26.97 -26.05 -8.72
N LYS A 6 -26.05 -27.00 -8.78
CA LYS A 6 -24.85 -27.04 -7.96
C LYS A 6 -23.92 -25.94 -8.47
N ASN A 7 -23.76 -24.89 -7.68
CA ASN A 7 -22.71 -23.90 -7.89
C ASN A 7 -21.37 -24.53 -7.62
N GLY A 8 -20.56 -24.42 -8.64
CA GLY A 8 -19.31 -25.01 -8.82
C GLY A 8 -18.13 -24.36 -8.12
N ASP A 9 -17.13 -25.14 -8.14
CA ASP A 9 -15.70 -24.84 -8.23
C ASP A 9 -15.11 -23.89 -7.18
N ASP A 10 -15.01 -24.41 -5.95
CA ASP A 10 -13.86 -24.10 -5.09
C ASP A 10 -12.59 -24.73 -5.71
N GLN A 11 -12.10 -24.17 -6.79
CA GLN A 11 -10.76 -24.51 -7.28
C GLN A 11 -9.75 -24.05 -6.25
N GLU A 12 -9.23 -24.98 -5.46
CA GLU A 12 -8.04 -24.77 -4.62
C GLU A 12 -6.87 -24.38 -5.52
N LEU A 13 -6.48 -23.13 -5.42
CA LEU A 13 -5.36 -22.57 -6.18
C LEU A 13 -4.03 -22.94 -5.50
N PRO A 14 -2.96 -23.21 -6.26
CA PRO A 14 -1.68 -23.65 -5.70
C PRO A 14 -1.07 -22.60 -4.73
N PRO A 15 -0.37 -23.05 -3.68
CA PRO A 15 0.09 -22.20 -2.56
C PRO A 15 0.91 -20.97 -2.94
N SER A 16 1.70 -21.05 -4.00
CA SER A 16 2.54 -19.92 -4.48
C SER A 16 1.74 -18.81 -5.17
N SER A 17 0.58 -19.14 -5.75
CA SER A 17 -0.31 -18.16 -6.38
C SER A 17 -1.28 -17.50 -5.40
N LEU A 18 -1.44 -18.06 -4.20
CA LEU A 18 -2.32 -17.52 -3.16
C LEU A 18 -1.72 -16.29 -2.46
N ARG A 19 -0.38 -16.16 -2.41
CA ARG A 19 0.29 -15.10 -1.64
C ARG A 19 0.02 -13.71 -2.24
N GLY A 20 0.31 -13.52 -3.52
CA GLY A 20 0.01 -12.26 -4.22
C GLY A 20 -1.48 -11.99 -4.37
N ARG A 21 -2.31 -13.03 -4.46
CA ARG A 21 -3.76 -12.87 -4.62
C ARG A 21 -4.48 -12.37 -3.37
N LEU A 22 -4.00 -12.67 -2.16
CA LEU A 22 -4.64 -12.14 -0.95
C LEU A 22 -4.48 -10.62 -0.88
N CYS A 23 -3.27 -10.12 -1.07
CA CYS A 23 -3.01 -8.69 -1.12
C CYS A 23 -3.81 -8.01 -2.25
N GLU A 24 -3.84 -8.65 -3.41
CA GLU A 24 -4.53 -8.19 -4.62
C GLU A 24 -6.04 -8.05 -4.45
N VAL A 25 -6.69 -8.98 -3.76
CA VAL A 25 -8.15 -9.02 -3.63
C VAL A 25 -8.67 -8.38 -2.35
N PHE A 26 -7.80 -7.90 -1.46
CA PHE A 26 -8.19 -7.44 -0.13
C PHE A 26 -9.30 -6.38 -0.18
N PHE A 27 -9.07 -5.26 -0.84
CA PHE A 27 -10.06 -4.18 -0.90
C PHE A 27 -11.33 -4.60 -1.65
N SER A 28 -11.20 -5.38 -2.72
CA SER A 28 -12.36 -5.90 -3.45
C SER A 28 -13.19 -6.85 -2.59
N ALA A 29 -12.55 -7.67 -1.75
CA ALA A 29 -13.24 -8.57 -0.82
C ALA A 29 -13.94 -7.80 0.32
N VAL A 30 -13.32 -6.73 0.83
CA VAL A 30 -13.94 -5.83 1.83
C VAL A 30 -15.16 -5.14 1.24
N LEU A 31 -15.04 -4.58 0.03
CA LEU A 31 -16.16 -3.95 -0.68
C LEU A 31 -17.31 -4.93 -1.01
N ALA A 32 -16.99 -6.17 -1.31
CA ALA A 32 -17.96 -7.23 -1.59
C ALA A 32 -18.47 -7.93 -0.31
N GLU A 33 -18.18 -7.40 0.88
CA GLU A 33 -18.59 -7.95 2.20
C GLU A 33 -18.11 -9.41 2.44
N GLN A 34 -17.06 -9.86 1.75
CA GLN A 34 -16.54 -11.23 1.84
C GLN A 34 -15.63 -11.43 3.05
N ILE A 35 -16.04 -10.93 4.21
CA ILE A 35 -15.22 -10.89 5.44
C ILE A 35 -14.80 -12.29 5.88
N GLU A 36 -15.73 -13.27 5.88
CA GLU A 36 -15.42 -14.63 6.33
C GLU A 36 -14.43 -15.34 5.39
N ALA A 37 -14.52 -15.10 4.09
CA ALA A 37 -13.57 -15.62 3.12
C ALA A 37 -12.18 -15.01 3.32
N LEU A 38 -12.13 -13.71 3.59
CA LEU A 38 -10.90 -12.99 3.87
C LEU A 38 -10.25 -13.48 5.18
N MET A 39 -11.03 -13.63 6.25
CA MET A 39 -10.57 -14.13 7.55
C MET A 39 -9.97 -15.54 7.47
N ARG A 40 -10.61 -16.46 6.73
CA ARG A 40 -10.06 -17.82 6.51
C ARG A 40 -8.68 -17.81 5.84
N ARG A 41 -8.42 -16.81 4.97
CA ARG A 41 -7.13 -16.68 4.26
C ARG A 41 -6.06 -16.01 5.12
N LEU A 42 -6.45 -15.03 5.92
CA LEU A 42 -5.55 -14.28 6.79
C LEU A 42 -5.01 -15.15 7.94
N GLY A 43 -5.85 -16.03 8.48
CA GLY A 43 -5.48 -16.87 9.61
C GLY A 43 -5.64 -16.18 10.97
N ASP A 44 -5.41 -16.92 12.03
CA ASP A 44 -5.73 -16.56 13.42
C ASP A 44 -4.77 -15.54 14.07
N LYS A 45 -3.57 -15.38 13.50
CA LYS A 45 -2.54 -14.45 13.98
C LYS A 45 -2.37 -13.21 13.12
N ALA A 46 -3.34 -12.92 12.27
CA ALA A 46 -3.27 -11.75 11.42
C ALA A 46 -3.43 -10.45 12.19
N GLU A 47 -2.72 -9.43 11.73
CA GLU A 47 -2.81 -8.06 12.20
C GLU A 47 -3.17 -7.13 11.03
N LEU A 48 -3.98 -6.12 11.31
CA LEU A 48 -4.23 -5.00 10.40
C LEU A 48 -3.91 -3.72 11.13
N ASP A 49 -3.11 -2.88 10.53
CA ASP A 49 -2.83 -1.54 10.99
C ASP A 49 -3.21 -0.56 9.89
N ASP A 50 -4.18 0.28 10.16
CA ASP A 50 -4.70 1.22 9.19
C ASP A 50 -4.79 2.65 9.77
N PRO A 51 -4.66 3.68 8.93
CA PRO A 51 -4.56 5.04 9.41
C PRO A 51 -5.91 5.64 9.87
N ILE A 52 -7.05 4.99 9.57
CA ILE A 52 -8.39 5.49 9.89
C ILE A 52 -8.84 4.98 11.25
N PHE A 53 -8.75 3.67 11.47
CA PHE A 53 -9.29 3.02 12.67
C PHE A 53 -8.20 2.51 13.62
N GLY A 54 -6.92 2.49 13.18
CA GLY A 54 -5.77 2.04 13.95
C GLY A 54 -5.58 0.52 13.91
N LYS A 55 -4.85 -0.03 14.90
CA LYS A 55 -4.40 -1.41 14.91
C LYS A 55 -5.46 -2.38 15.42
N ALA A 56 -5.63 -3.52 14.73
CA ALA A 56 -6.40 -4.67 15.14
C ALA A 56 -5.53 -5.94 15.02
N ALA A 57 -5.52 -6.81 16.02
CA ALA A 57 -4.74 -8.04 16.04
C ALA A 57 -5.57 -9.22 16.55
N GLY A 58 -5.45 -10.38 15.89
CA GLY A 58 -6.20 -11.60 16.17
C GLY A 58 -7.60 -11.58 15.57
N MET A 59 -8.25 -12.74 15.56
CA MET A 59 -9.48 -13.01 14.79
C MET A 59 -10.65 -12.08 15.12
N GLY A 60 -10.95 -11.86 16.40
CA GLY A 60 -12.09 -11.04 16.83
C GLY A 60 -11.93 -9.57 16.44
N PRO A 61 -10.89 -8.85 16.94
CA PRO A 61 -10.65 -7.45 16.61
C PRO A 61 -10.45 -7.21 15.11
N LEU A 62 -9.80 -8.14 14.40
CA LEU A 62 -9.60 -8.01 12.97
C LEU A 62 -10.92 -8.10 12.20
N ARG A 63 -11.80 -9.04 12.59
CA ARG A 63 -13.14 -9.15 12.00
C ARG A 63 -13.96 -7.88 12.19
N GLU A 64 -13.97 -7.34 13.42
CA GLU A 64 -14.66 -6.09 13.73
C GLU A 64 -14.12 -4.94 12.87
N ARG A 65 -12.79 -4.84 12.71
CA ARG A 65 -12.13 -3.86 11.89
C ARG A 65 -12.51 -3.96 10.40
N LEU A 66 -12.57 -5.17 9.86
CA LEU A 66 -13.00 -5.38 8.47
C LEU A 66 -14.49 -4.99 8.27
N ILE A 67 -15.34 -5.24 9.25
CA ILE A 67 -16.73 -4.79 9.23
C ILE A 67 -16.82 -3.26 9.28
N GLU A 68 -15.99 -2.59 10.10
CA GLU A 68 -15.92 -1.13 10.14
C GLU A 68 -15.47 -0.55 8.79
N TRP A 69 -14.46 -1.15 8.16
CA TRP A 69 -14.02 -0.81 6.80
C TRP A 69 -15.14 -0.98 5.78
N THR A 70 -15.83 -2.12 5.79
CA THR A 70 -16.96 -2.38 4.89
C THR A 70 -18.04 -1.31 5.03
N ARG A 71 -18.43 -0.97 6.26
CA ARG A 71 -19.42 0.07 6.53
C ARG A 71 -18.94 1.44 6.06
N PHE A 72 -17.70 1.80 6.38
CA PHE A 72 -17.08 3.07 5.96
C PHE A 72 -17.09 3.26 4.45
N LEU A 73 -16.78 2.19 3.70
CA LEU A 73 -16.76 2.20 2.24
C LEU A 73 -18.16 2.21 1.65
N ALA A 74 -19.10 1.45 2.23
CA ALA A 74 -20.50 1.41 1.79
C ALA A 74 -21.20 2.76 1.98
N GLU A 75 -20.99 3.44 3.12
CA GLU A 75 -21.55 4.77 3.39
C GLU A 75 -21.07 5.84 2.40
N ARG A 76 -19.98 5.57 1.67
CA ARG A 76 -19.36 6.47 0.68
C ARG A 76 -19.49 5.98 -0.75
N ASP A 77 -20.36 5.02 -1.00
CA ASP A 77 -20.54 4.39 -2.34
C ASP A 77 -19.20 4.15 -3.02
N ALA A 78 -18.27 3.55 -2.27
CA ALA A 78 -16.86 3.42 -2.67
C ALA A 78 -16.69 2.41 -3.79
N LEU A 79 -15.85 2.75 -4.76
CA LEU A 79 -15.35 1.84 -5.78
C LEU A 79 -13.82 1.72 -5.63
N TYR A 80 -13.29 0.55 -5.90
CA TYR A 80 -11.84 0.33 -5.90
C TYR A 80 -11.34 -0.02 -7.28
N ASP A 81 -10.40 0.76 -7.77
CA ASP A 81 -9.64 0.50 -8.98
C ASP A 81 -8.20 0.15 -8.64
N ARG A 82 -7.80 -1.10 -8.93
CA ARG A 82 -6.46 -1.58 -8.67
C ARG A 82 -5.50 -1.15 -9.76
N THR A 83 -4.38 -0.53 -9.35
CA THR A 83 -3.35 -0.07 -10.28
C THR A 83 -2.29 -1.16 -10.53
N ILE A 84 -1.66 -1.68 -9.46
CA ILE A 84 -0.57 -2.65 -9.57
C ILE A 84 -0.46 -3.49 -8.30
N THR A 85 0.14 -4.68 -8.42
CA THR A 85 0.58 -5.50 -7.30
C THR A 85 2.05 -5.86 -7.47
N VAL A 86 2.84 -5.57 -6.45
CA VAL A 86 4.26 -5.94 -6.33
C VAL A 86 4.34 -7.14 -5.42
N VAL A 87 4.86 -8.25 -5.92
CA VAL A 87 5.04 -9.50 -5.16
C VAL A 87 6.53 -9.67 -4.87
N GLY A 88 6.90 -9.54 -3.61
CA GLY A 88 8.25 -9.77 -3.12
C GLY A 88 8.40 -11.09 -2.36
N ALA A 89 9.57 -11.33 -1.78
CA ALA A 89 9.87 -12.55 -1.05
C ALA A 89 9.01 -12.69 0.21
N ASP A 90 9.00 -11.65 1.06
CA ASP A 90 8.31 -11.63 2.36
C ASP A 90 7.17 -10.62 2.40
N ARG A 91 7.10 -9.72 1.43
CA ARG A 91 6.17 -8.61 1.38
C ARG A 91 5.55 -8.50 0.01
N ASP A 92 4.25 -8.25 0.01
CA ASP A 92 3.52 -7.88 -1.19
C ASP A 92 2.92 -6.49 -0.97
N VAL A 93 2.83 -5.72 -2.03
CA VAL A 93 2.17 -4.41 -2.01
C VAL A 93 1.17 -4.37 -3.13
N THR A 94 -0.07 -3.98 -2.83
CA THR A 94 -1.06 -3.64 -3.85
C THR A 94 -1.40 -2.16 -3.74
N GLU A 95 -1.50 -1.52 -4.88
CA GLU A 95 -1.87 -0.11 -5.00
C GLU A 95 -3.15 0.02 -5.79
N GLY A 96 -3.91 1.04 -5.49
CA GLY A 96 -5.12 1.37 -6.22
C GLY A 96 -5.65 2.73 -5.83
N THR A 97 -6.84 3.01 -6.29
CA THR A 97 -7.58 4.21 -5.99
C THR A 97 -8.95 3.82 -5.44
N LEU A 98 -9.33 4.44 -4.33
CA LEU A 98 -10.70 4.42 -3.85
C LEU A 98 -11.42 5.65 -4.39
N GLU A 99 -12.42 5.43 -5.21
CA GLU A 99 -13.35 6.46 -5.66
C GLU A 99 -14.48 6.53 -4.65
N LEU A 100 -14.55 7.63 -3.91
CA LEU A 100 -15.51 7.84 -2.83
C LEU A 100 -16.56 8.87 -3.26
N ARG A 101 -17.81 8.57 -3.01
CA ARG A 101 -18.94 9.48 -3.21
C ARG A 101 -19.56 9.79 -1.85
N ASP A 102 -19.28 10.99 -1.36
CA ASP A 102 -19.85 11.48 -0.11
C ASP A 102 -20.80 12.64 -0.44
N GLN A 103 -22.10 12.40 -0.30
CA GLN A 103 -23.17 13.35 -0.62
C GLN A 103 -23.06 13.91 -2.05
N GLU A 104 -22.51 15.10 -2.24
CA GLU A 104 -22.31 15.72 -3.56
C GLU A 104 -20.81 15.76 -4.00
N GLN A 105 -19.91 15.21 -3.18
CA GLN A 105 -18.48 15.25 -3.45
C GLN A 105 -17.98 13.90 -3.94
N HIS A 106 -17.35 13.94 -5.10
CA HIS A 106 -16.56 12.81 -5.63
C HIS A 106 -15.09 13.03 -5.27
N ARG A 107 -14.47 12.03 -4.63
CA ARG A 107 -13.08 12.08 -4.23
C ARG A 107 -12.36 10.82 -4.68
N SER A 108 -11.20 11.01 -5.28
CA SER A 108 -10.29 9.95 -5.67
C SER A 108 -9.16 9.88 -4.64
N LEU A 109 -9.08 8.78 -3.91
CA LEU A 109 -8.09 8.59 -2.84
C LEU A 109 -7.09 7.49 -3.23
N PRO A 110 -5.83 7.84 -3.48
CA PRO A 110 -4.78 6.85 -3.62
C PRO A 110 -4.64 6.03 -2.34
N ILE A 111 -4.64 4.69 -2.49
CA ILE A 111 -4.52 3.77 -1.37
C ILE A 111 -3.55 2.64 -1.71
N ALA A 112 -2.78 2.22 -0.73
CA ALA A 112 -1.93 1.05 -0.85
C ALA A 112 -2.09 0.13 0.36
N LEU A 113 -1.97 -1.18 0.13
CA LEU A 113 -1.90 -2.21 1.13
C LEU A 113 -0.55 -2.91 1.04
N LEU A 114 0.20 -2.92 2.13
CA LEU A 114 1.37 -3.76 2.31
C LEU A 114 0.97 -4.97 3.14
N MET A 115 1.30 -6.16 2.65
CA MET A 115 1.16 -7.41 3.34
C MET A 115 2.55 -7.99 3.63
N GLU A 116 2.88 -8.14 4.90
CA GLU A 116 4.12 -8.76 5.37
C GLU A 116 3.82 -10.17 5.88
N ARG A 117 4.53 -11.16 5.35
CA ARG A 117 4.52 -12.54 5.85
C ARG A 117 5.66 -12.70 6.86
N ARG A 118 5.32 -12.85 8.13
CA ARG A 118 6.31 -13.06 9.20
C ARG A 118 6.59 -14.57 9.31
N ARG A 119 6.26 -15.27 10.26
CA ARG A 119 6.46 -16.72 10.39
C ARG A 119 5.19 -17.46 9.95
N GLU A 120 5.21 -18.80 10.03
CA GLU A 120 4.09 -19.64 9.66
C GLU A 120 2.73 -19.03 10.06
N ARG A 121 1.93 -18.63 9.06
CA ARG A 121 0.59 -18.05 9.19
C ARG A 121 0.48 -16.72 9.97
N GLU A 122 1.58 -16.02 10.18
CA GLU A 122 1.55 -14.66 10.71
C GLU A 122 1.58 -13.67 9.55
N VAL A 123 0.50 -12.92 9.37
CA VAL A 123 0.36 -11.90 8.33
C VAL A 123 0.13 -10.55 9.01
N ALA A 124 0.95 -9.57 8.67
CA ALA A 124 0.71 -8.19 9.05
C ALA A 124 0.32 -7.39 7.81
N LEU A 125 -0.81 -6.73 7.91
CA LEU A 125 -1.37 -5.85 6.90
C LEU A 125 -1.20 -4.41 7.35
N ARG A 126 -0.78 -3.53 6.44
CA ARG A 126 -0.72 -2.07 6.69
C ARG A 126 -1.36 -1.34 5.52
N VAL A 127 -2.31 -0.49 5.83
CA VAL A 127 -2.97 0.37 4.86
C VAL A 127 -2.31 1.75 4.87
N PHE A 128 -2.06 2.28 3.70
CA PHE A 128 -1.48 3.61 3.50
C PHE A 128 -2.42 4.45 2.63
N CYS A 129 -2.85 5.57 3.15
CA CYS A 129 -3.62 6.59 2.42
C CYS A 129 -3.52 7.94 3.16
N ALA A 130 -3.90 9.03 2.48
CA ALA A 130 -4.00 10.36 3.08
C ALA A 130 -5.33 10.50 3.83
N THR A 131 -5.30 10.46 5.17
CA THR A 131 -6.51 10.60 6.00
C THR A 131 -7.06 12.01 6.02
N SER A 132 -6.22 13.03 5.77
CA SER A 132 -6.66 14.42 5.62
C SER A 132 -7.69 14.58 4.49
N ALA A 133 -7.54 13.81 3.39
CA ALA A 133 -8.52 13.78 2.30
C ALA A 133 -9.89 13.25 2.75
N LEU A 134 -9.95 12.50 3.85
CA LEU A 134 -11.17 11.92 4.41
C LEU A 134 -11.74 12.75 5.55
N GLY A 135 -11.02 13.83 5.98
CA GLY A 135 -11.38 14.61 7.16
C GLY A 135 -11.24 13.84 8.48
N VAL A 136 -10.41 12.79 8.49
CA VAL A 136 -10.18 11.92 9.65
C VAL A 136 -8.78 12.18 10.20
N GLU A 137 -8.66 12.27 11.52
CA GLU A 137 -7.36 12.37 12.18
C GLU A 137 -6.59 11.05 12.03
N ALA A 138 -5.36 11.14 11.50
CA ALA A 138 -4.53 9.97 11.27
C ALA A 138 -4.15 9.27 12.57
N ARG A 139 -4.42 7.98 12.66
CA ARG A 139 -3.92 7.08 13.71
C ARG A 139 -2.75 6.27 13.15
N GLY A 140 -1.71 6.93 12.69
CA GLY A 140 -0.65 6.34 11.89
C GLY A 140 -0.21 4.93 12.29
N PRO A 141 0.06 4.04 11.33
CA PRO A 141 0.51 2.68 11.59
C PRO A 141 1.84 2.67 12.36
N SER A 142 2.02 1.65 13.19
CA SER A 142 3.24 1.46 13.98
C SER A 142 4.38 0.94 13.09
N ALA A 143 5.56 1.55 13.20
CA ALA A 143 6.73 1.11 12.45
C ALA A 143 7.09 -0.35 12.75
N SER A 144 7.41 -1.13 11.73
CA SER A 144 8.01 -2.44 11.90
C SER A 144 9.45 -2.31 12.39
N ALA A 145 9.86 -3.15 13.35
CA ALA A 145 11.13 -2.98 14.04
C ALA A 145 12.36 -3.48 13.25
N THR A 146 12.20 -4.13 12.10
CA THR A 146 13.32 -4.78 11.42
C THR A 146 13.33 -4.48 9.92
N PRO A 147 14.40 -3.84 9.41
CA PRO A 147 14.61 -3.70 7.97
C PRO A 147 14.75 -5.09 7.34
N VAL A 148 14.03 -5.35 6.27
CA VAL A 148 14.09 -6.63 5.55
C VAL A 148 14.25 -6.36 4.07
N GLY A 149 15.27 -6.98 3.48
CA GLY A 149 15.59 -6.89 2.07
C GLY A 149 16.61 -5.79 1.71
N ALA A 150 17.29 -5.99 0.59
CA ALA A 150 18.21 -5.00 0.03
C ALA A 150 17.41 -3.97 -0.78
N VAL A 151 17.66 -2.69 -0.54
CA VAL A 151 17.12 -1.61 -1.36
C VAL A 151 17.78 -1.68 -2.74
N PRO A 152 17.03 -1.77 -3.85
CA PRO A 152 17.59 -1.74 -5.19
C PRO A 152 18.41 -0.46 -5.45
N SER A 153 19.49 -0.55 -6.22
CA SER A 153 20.43 0.55 -6.44
C SER A 153 19.75 1.85 -6.90
N PHE A 154 18.84 1.76 -7.88
CA PHE A 154 18.15 2.95 -8.41
C PHE A 154 17.31 3.67 -7.35
N ALA A 155 16.73 2.93 -6.41
CA ALA A 155 15.97 3.51 -5.29
C ALA A 155 16.91 4.03 -4.20
N ALA A 156 18.03 3.32 -3.93
CA ALA A 156 19.04 3.75 -2.97
C ALA A 156 19.71 5.07 -3.41
N ASP A 157 20.01 5.21 -4.70
CA ASP A 157 20.61 6.42 -5.27
C ASP A 157 19.65 7.62 -5.14
N LEU A 158 18.36 7.44 -5.41
CA LEU A 158 17.35 8.47 -5.20
C LEU A 158 17.26 8.87 -3.73
N LEU A 159 17.17 7.90 -2.81
CA LEU A 159 17.10 8.19 -1.37
C LEU A 159 18.36 8.92 -0.89
N ALA A 160 19.54 8.55 -1.38
CA ALA A 160 20.79 9.22 -1.04
C ALA A 160 20.85 10.67 -1.55
N ALA A 161 20.36 10.92 -2.76
CA ALA A 161 20.27 12.26 -3.33
C ALA A 161 19.28 13.14 -2.55
N VAL A 162 18.12 12.59 -2.20
CA VAL A 162 17.09 13.26 -1.38
C VAL A 162 17.63 13.59 0.01
N ALA A 163 18.32 12.66 0.67
CA ALA A 163 18.91 12.88 1.99
C ALA A 163 19.94 14.01 1.98
N LYS A 164 20.70 14.15 0.89
CA LYS A 164 21.65 15.26 0.67
C LYS A 164 20.99 16.55 0.19
N ARG A 165 19.69 16.55 -0.08
CA ARG A 165 18.95 17.65 -0.72
C ARG A 165 19.54 18.08 -2.06
N ASP A 166 20.15 17.13 -2.78
CA ASP A 166 20.72 17.34 -4.11
C ASP A 166 19.64 17.14 -5.17
N ALA A 167 19.02 18.24 -5.59
CA ALA A 167 17.93 18.21 -6.56
C ALA A 167 18.42 17.73 -7.94
N GLY A 168 19.65 18.03 -8.33
CA GLY A 168 20.23 17.58 -9.60
C GLY A 168 20.42 16.07 -9.61
N ALA A 169 21.07 15.53 -8.58
CA ALA A 169 21.25 14.10 -8.42
C ALA A 169 19.92 13.36 -8.30
N ALA A 170 18.95 13.89 -7.54
CA ALA A 170 17.61 13.28 -7.41
C ALA A 170 16.88 13.24 -8.76
N THR A 171 16.95 14.33 -9.55
CA THR A 171 16.35 14.37 -10.90
C THR A 171 17.01 13.36 -11.83
N ALA A 172 18.34 13.18 -11.74
CA ALA A 172 19.09 12.23 -12.55
C ALA A 172 18.75 10.76 -12.25
N CYS A 173 18.12 10.46 -11.10
CA CYS A 173 17.62 9.12 -10.79
C CYS A 173 16.37 8.74 -11.58
N PHE A 174 15.74 9.68 -12.29
CA PHE A 174 14.56 9.44 -13.12
C PHE A 174 14.92 9.42 -14.60
N GLU A 175 14.17 8.62 -15.36
CA GLU A 175 14.22 8.68 -16.83
C GLU A 175 13.81 10.06 -17.35
N GLN A 176 14.31 10.41 -18.52
CA GLN A 176 13.98 11.69 -19.15
C GLN A 176 12.46 11.82 -19.43
N GLU A 177 11.83 10.73 -19.82
CA GLU A 177 10.40 10.62 -20.10
C GLU A 177 9.61 10.08 -18.88
N SER A 178 10.08 10.38 -17.65
CA SER A 178 9.40 9.92 -16.44
C SER A 178 7.98 10.48 -16.35
N ILE A 179 7.05 9.67 -15.81
CA ILE A 179 5.68 10.08 -15.52
C ILE A 179 5.64 11.10 -14.36
N GLY A 180 6.76 11.19 -13.59
CA GLY A 180 6.88 12.10 -12.47
C GLY A 180 6.55 11.45 -11.13
N ILE A 181 6.13 12.27 -10.19
CA ILE A 181 5.86 11.90 -8.79
C ILE A 181 4.40 12.16 -8.51
N ARG A 182 3.70 11.16 -7.93
CA ARG A 182 2.35 11.34 -7.41
C ARG A 182 2.41 11.30 -5.88
N ASP A 183 1.87 12.33 -5.24
CA ASP A 183 1.78 12.40 -3.78
C ASP A 183 0.54 11.65 -3.22
N ALA A 184 0.44 11.59 -1.90
CA ALA A 184 -0.61 10.87 -1.21
C ALA A 184 -2.03 11.43 -1.41
N LEU A 185 -2.14 12.68 -1.86
CA LEU A 185 -3.41 13.34 -2.20
C LEU A 185 -3.77 13.19 -3.68
N GLY A 186 -2.91 12.49 -4.46
CA GLY A 186 -3.08 12.32 -5.90
C GLY A 186 -2.53 13.47 -6.73
N GLY A 187 -1.86 14.45 -6.10
CA GLY A 187 -1.19 15.56 -6.80
C GLY A 187 -0.02 15.04 -7.63
N GLU A 188 0.10 15.56 -8.87
CA GLU A 188 1.19 15.20 -9.78
C GLU A 188 2.29 16.28 -9.74
N HIS A 189 3.53 15.83 -9.64
CA HIS A 189 4.71 16.67 -9.58
C HIS A 189 5.75 16.22 -10.60
N PRO A 190 6.49 17.16 -11.23
CA PRO A 190 7.60 16.79 -12.09
C PRO A 190 8.74 16.15 -11.26
N ARG A 191 9.60 15.36 -11.89
CA ARG A 191 10.74 14.69 -11.24
C ARG A 191 11.69 15.65 -10.52
N GLU A 192 11.80 16.88 -10.98
CA GLU A 192 12.60 17.95 -10.37
C GLU A 192 12.10 18.32 -8.96
N ALA A 193 10.87 17.96 -8.64
CA ALA A 193 10.30 18.20 -7.32
C ALA A 193 10.64 17.11 -6.29
N ALA A 194 11.41 16.05 -6.64
CA ALA A 194 11.67 14.89 -5.78
C ALA A 194 12.17 15.29 -4.38
N THR A 195 13.15 16.17 -4.26
CA THR A 195 13.68 16.63 -2.98
C THR A 195 12.71 17.49 -2.17
N ARG A 196 11.71 18.10 -2.82
CA ARG A 196 10.65 18.86 -2.16
C ARG A 196 9.54 17.92 -1.67
N VAL A 197 9.11 16.97 -2.51
CA VAL A 197 8.08 16.00 -2.17
C VAL A 197 8.58 15.05 -1.07
N LEU A 198 9.84 14.64 -1.13
CA LEU A 198 10.49 13.79 -0.12
C LEU A 198 11.34 14.65 0.84
N SER A 199 10.79 15.74 1.34
CA SER A 199 11.58 16.75 2.10
C SER A 199 11.99 16.31 3.50
N ARG A 200 11.38 15.27 4.07
CA ARG A 200 11.67 14.77 5.42
C ARG A 200 12.74 13.68 5.38
N PRO A 201 13.66 13.66 6.36
CA PRO A 201 14.54 12.54 6.56
C PRO A 201 13.71 11.26 6.75
N MET A 202 14.18 10.15 6.17
CA MET A 202 13.46 8.88 6.22
C MET A 202 14.42 7.70 6.38
N THR A 203 13.94 6.65 7.02
CA THR A 203 14.63 5.37 7.16
C THR A 203 13.78 4.28 6.52
N VAL A 204 14.37 3.47 5.65
CA VAL A 204 13.70 2.30 5.04
C VAL A 204 13.54 1.21 6.09
N THR A 205 12.32 0.74 6.28
CA THR A 205 11.95 -0.32 7.22
C THR A 205 11.48 -1.59 6.54
N GLY A 206 11.25 -1.56 5.23
CA GLY A 206 10.86 -2.72 4.47
C GLY A 206 10.97 -2.54 2.97
N VAL A 207 11.18 -3.64 2.24
CA VAL A 207 11.31 -3.65 0.79
C VAL A 207 10.47 -4.77 0.21
N ALA A 208 9.68 -4.47 -0.81
CA ALA A 208 9.10 -5.44 -1.74
C ALA A 208 9.58 -5.06 -3.14
N ASP A 209 10.22 -5.98 -3.84
CA ASP A 209 10.78 -5.74 -5.18
C ASP A 209 10.50 -6.95 -6.07
N ASN A 210 10.00 -6.70 -7.28
CA ASN A 210 9.79 -7.72 -8.30
C ASN A 210 10.66 -7.49 -9.55
N GLY A 211 11.65 -6.60 -9.46
CA GLY A 211 12.56 -6.25 -10.54
C GLY A 211 12.05 -5.12 -11.45
N GLN A 212 10.75 -4.93 -11.56
CA GLN A 212 10.13 -3.84 -12.34
C GLN A 212 9.60 -2.72 -11.45
N THR A 213 9.13 -3.08 -10.27
CA THR A 213 8.59 -2.12 -9.30
C THR A 213 9.13 -2.47 -7.92
N CYS A 214 9.60 -1.44 -7.22
CA CYS A 214 10.08 -1.53 -5.86
C CYS A 214 9.17 -0.71 -4.95
N ALA A 215 8.66 -1.33 -3.90
CA ALA A 215 7.93 -0.67 -2.84
C ALA A 215 8.78 -0.63 -1.57
N LEU A 216 8.97 0.56 -1.02
CA LEU A 216 9.76 0.82 0.17
C LEU A 216 8.84 1.28 1.29
N GLU A 217 8.75 0.50 2.35
CA GLU A 217 8.18 0.99 3.60
C GLU A 217 9.22 1.88 4.28
N VAL A 218 8.82 3.08 4.65
CA VAL A 218 9.71 4.09 5.24
C VAL A 218 9.14 4.68 6.50
N THR A 219 10.01 5.05 7.43
CA THR A 219 9.66 5.85 8.59
C THR A 219 10.21 7.26 8.38
N PHE A 220 9.33 8.26 8.39
CA PHE A 220 9.71 9.67 8.33
C PHE A 220 10.07 10.19 9.71
N GLU A 221 11.20 10.93 9.80
CA GLU A 221 11.67 11.55 11.03
C GLU A 221 11.02 12.93 11.24
N GLY A 222 10.84 13.34 12.50
CA GLY A 222 10.31 14.65 12.89
C GLY A 222 8.79 14.64 13.13
N GLY A 223 8.37 15.20 14.28
CA GLY A 223 6.96 15.40 14.65
C GLY A 223 6.17 14.13 14.99
N GLY A 224 6.84 13.07 15.45
CA GLY A 224 6.31 11.71 15.61
C GLY A 224 6.69 10.83 14.42
N SER A 225 7.20 9.62 14.68
CA SER A 225 7.55 8.68 13.60
C SER A 225 6.29 8.31 12.82
N ARG A 226 6.21 8.75 11.57
CA ARG A 226 5.11 8.39 10.66
C ARG A 226 5.60 7.37 9.65
N LEU A 227 4.82 6.33 9.49
CA LEU A 227 5.06 5.32 8.47
C LEU A 227 4.55 5.83 7.13
N GLY A 228 5.29 5.53 6.08
CA GLY A 228 4.90 5.79 4.71
C GLY A 228 5.31 4.67 3.77
N LEU A 229 4.79 4.71 2.58
CA LEU A 229 5.14 3.79 1.51
C LEU A 229 5.54 4.60 0.27
N LEU A 230 6.69 4.26 -0.29
CA LEU A 230 7.17 4.78 -1.57
C LEU A 230 7.12 3.65 -2.58
N VAL A 231 6.49 3.86 -3.72
CA VAL A 231 6.47 2.87 -4.81
C VAL A 231 7.12 3.46 -6.05
N LEU A 232 8.21 2.84 -6.47
CA LEU A 232 9.01 3.25 -7.62
C LEU A 232 8.85 2.23 -8.75
N ALA A 233 8.40 2.68 -9.90
CA ALA A 233 8.45 1.88 -11.11
C ALA A 233 9.81 2.10 -11.80
N ARG A 234 10.47 1.01 -12.21
CA ARG A 234 11.71 1.05 -12.99
C ARG A 234 11.37 1.22 -14.46
N GLY A 235 12.09 2.07 -15.14
CA GLY A 235 12.03 2.20 -16.58
C GLY A 235 13.07 1.34 -17.30
N ASP A 236 13.07 1.40 -18.61
CA ASP A 236 13.93 0.58 -19.47
C ASP A 236 15.43 0.92 -19.32
N SER A 237 15.76 2.13 -18.95
CA SER A 237 17.14 2.57 -18.64
C SER A 237 17.65 2.06 -17.28
N GLY A 238 16.80 1.44 -16.47
CA GLY A 238 17.11 1.04 -15.10
C GLY A 238 16.92 2.14 -14.06
N LEU A 239 16.57 3.37 -14.49
CA LEU A 239 16.23 4.50 -13.62
C LEU A 239 14.75 4.45 -13.23
N ALA A 240 14.33 5.33 -12.32
CA ALA A 240 12.93 5.45 -11.95
C ALA A 240 12.11 6.08 -13.09
N ARG A 241 11.02 5.41 -13.49
CA ARG A 241 10.03 5.96 -14.41
C ARG A 241 8.94 6.74 -13.67
N SER A 242 8.60 6.33 -12.47
CA SER A 242 7.63 7.02 -11.62
C SER A 242 7.90 6.76 -10.15
N LEU A 243 7.43 7.68 -9.31
CA LEU A 243 7.38 7.54 -7.85
C LEU A 243 5.97 7.85 -7.37
N ARG A 244 5.41 6.99 -6.53
CA ARG A 244 4.17 7.25 -5.81
C ARG A 244 4.45 7.23 -4.31
N VAL A 245 3.88 8.20 -3.61
CA VAL A 245 4.09 8.42 -2.17
C VAL A 245 2.76 8.24 -1.46
N TYR A 246 2.70 7.34 -0.50
CA TYR A 246 1.53 7.04 0.33
C TYR A 246 1.82 7.40 1.78
N SER A 247 1.89 8.67 2.05
CA SER A 247 1.98 9.23 3.40
C SER A 247 1.67 10.72 3.35
N GLU A 248 1.07 11.24 4.38
CA GLU A 248 1.01 12.68 4.61
C GLU A 248 2.39 13.15 5.08
N ILE A 249 3.15 13.72 4.16
CA ILE A 249 4.50 14.23 4.39
C ILE A 249 4.44 15.67 4.92
#